data_4f7956255d7b56fdd3f639a40f19b205
#
_entry.id   4f7956255d7b56fdd3f639a40f19b205
#
_cell.length_a   1.000
_cell.length_b   1.000
_cell.length_c   1.000
_cell.angle_alpha   90.00
_cell.angle_beta   90.00
_cell.angle_gamma   90.00
#
_symmetry.space_group_name_H-M   'P 1'
#
loop_
_entity.id
_entity.type
_entity.pdbx_description
1 polymer ?
#
loop_
_entity_poly.entity_id
_entity_poly.type
_entity_poly.pdbx_seq_one_letter_code
_entity_poly.pdbx_strand_id
1 'polypeptide(L)'
;MNEILSQSIFFGIAITLVTYEIGLWIKQKTGKAIANPLLISVILIVVVLLLFHIDYETYANGAQYISIFLTPATVSLAVPLYRQLELLKTYPKAIFGGIIAGVLTAMVSVFTLSLMFGLNHEQYVTLLPKSITTAIGMGISEKMGGIVTITVVVIIVTGILGNILADTICRLCKIEDPIAKGLAIGTSAHALGTAKAMELGEIEGAMSSLSIAVAGLMTVIVVPLAANLIK
;
A
#
# COMPACT_ATOMS: atom_id res chain seq x y z
N MET A 1 19.69 -11.39 26.25
CA MET A 1 18.96 -10.19 25.76
C MET A 1 17.67 -10.61 25.08
N ASN A 2 17.70 -11.58 24.16
CA ASN A 2 16.51 -12.08 23.48
C ASN A 2 15.43 -12.63 24.41
N GLU A 3 15.80 -13.36 25.48
CA GLU A 3 14.85 -13.90 26.47
C GLU A 3 14.08 -12.81 27.24
N ILE A 4 14.75 -11.70 27.58
CA ILE A 4 14.11 -10.59 28.29
C ILE A 4 13.20 -9.81 27.33
N LEU A 5 13.64 -9.63 26.08
CA LEU A 5 12.89 -8.90 25.05
C LEU A 5 11.70 -9.71 24.54
N SER A 6 11.84 -11.05 24.40
CA SER A 6 10.76 -11.93 23.92
C SER A 6 9.60 -12.04 24.91
N GLN A 7 9.85 -11.80 26.21
CA GLN A 7 8.81 -11.73 27.23
C GLN A 7 8.12 -10.36 27.33
N SER A 8 8.64 -9.35 26.63
CA SER A 8 8.13 -7.98 26.70
C SER A 8 7.24 -7.66 25.50
N ILE A 9 5.94 -7.57 25.72
CA ILE A 9 4.97 -7.09 24.75
C ILE A 9 5.29 -5.65 24.29
N PHE A 10 5.92 -4.86 25.16
CA PHE A 10 6.17 -3.44 24.89
C PHE A 10 7.32 -3.22 23.90
N PHE A 11 8.23 -4.18 23.70
CA PHE A 11 9.40 -3.99 22.85
C PHE A 11 9.01 -3.68 21.39
N GLY A 12 8.17 -4.51 20.77
CA GLY A 12 7.73 -4.33 19.38
C GLY A 12 6.95 -3.03 19.18
N ILE A 13 6.11 -2.66 20.16
CA ILE A 13 5.35 -1.40 20.12
C ILE A 13 6.31 -0.21 20.24
N ALA A 14 7.17 -0.21 21.26
CA ALA A 14 8.06 0.91 21.53
C ALA A 14 9.04 1.19 20.38
N ILE A 15 9.69 0.14 19.85
CA ILE A 15 10.63 0.31 18.75
C ILE A 15 9.93 0.84 17.49
N THR A 16 8.70 0.36 17.20
CA THR A 16 7.93 0.84 16.05
C THR A 16 7.60 2.33 16.19
N LEU A 17 7.11 2.75 17.34
CA LEU A 17 6.77 4.16 17.60
C LEU A 17 8.00 5.06 17.57
N VAL A 18 9.09 4.68 18.26
CA VAL A 18 10.32 5.46 18.30
C VAL A 18 10.95 5.63 16.93
N THR A 19 11.05 4.54 16.15
CA THR A 19 11.63 4.63 14.80
C THR A 19 10.75 5.43 13.84
N TYR A 20 9.43 5.38 14.02
CA TYR A 20 8.50 6.20 13.24
C TYR A 20 8.63 7.69 13.58
N GLU A 21 8.74 8.05 14.88
CA GLU A 21 9.00 9.42 15.32
C GLU A 21 10.33 9.96 14.78
N ILE A 22 11.39 9.13 14.78
CA ILE A 22 12.66 9.48 14.14
C ILE A 22 12.45 9.77 12.66
N GLY A 23 11.66 8.94 11.97
CA GLY A 23 11.31 9.14 10.57
C GLY A 23 10.56 10.46 10.33
N LEU A 24 9.60 10.80 11.19
CA LEU A 24 8.87 12.08 11.15
C LEU A 24 9.81 13.27 11.35
N TRP A 25 10.68 13.19 12.33
CA TRP A 25 11.67 14.24 12.59
C TRP A 25 12.62 14.47 11.40
N ILE A 26 13.09 13.39 10.76
CA ILE A 26 13.93 13.46 9.56
C ILE A 26 13.15 14.09 8.40
N LYS A 27 11.88 13.69 8.19
CA LYS A 27 11.00 14.27 7.15
C LYS A 27 10.83 15.78 7.36
N GLN A 28 10.51 16.20 8.60
CA GLN A 28 10.33 17.61 8.93
C GLN A 28 11.61 18.44 8.68
N LYS A 29 12.78 17.87 9.04
CA LYS A 29 14.06 18.56 8.89
C LYS A 29 14.54 18.63 7.45
N THR A 30 14.28 17.60 6.64
CA THR A 30 14.78 17.52 5.25
C THR A 30 13.81 18.07 4.22
N GLY A 31 12.50 18.01 4.48
CA GLY A 31 11.44 18.39 3.54
C GLY A 31 11.37 17.52 2.27
N LYS A 32 12.21 16.49 2.16
CA LYS A 32 12.32 15.67 0.94
C LYS A 32 11.29 14.54 0.94
N ALA A 33 10.68 14.29 -0.22
CA ALA A 33 9.71 13.20 -0.40
C ALA A 33 10.32 11.80 -0.10
N ILE A 34 11.61 11.61 -0.43
CA ILE A 34 12.33 10.36 -0.16
C ILE A 34 12.51 10.07 1.33
N ALA A 35 12.48 11.11 2.18
CA ALA A 35 12.49 10.97 3.64
C ALA A 35 11.10 10.55 4.16
N ASN A 36 10.54 9.49 3.61
CA ASN A 36 9.26 8.94 4.04
C ASN A 36 9.40 8.30 5.43
N PRO A 37 8.60 8.72 6.44
CA PRO A 37 8.73 8.23 7.81
C PRO A 37 8.55 6.72 7.94
N LEU A 38 7.64 6.15 7.14
CA LEU A 38 7.39 4.70 7.13
C LEU A 38 8.62 3.94 6.61
N LEU A 39 9.19 4.40 5.48
CA LEU A 39 10.39 3.79 4.91
C LEU A 39 11.57 3.84 5.91
N ILE A 40 11.79 5.00 6.53
CA ILE A 40 12.85 5.18 7.53
C ILE A 40 12.62 4.27 8.73
N SER A 41 11.38 4.20 9.23
CA SER A 41 11.02 3.32 10.36
C SER A 41 11.31 1.85 10.04
N VAL A 42 10.87 1.37 8.89
CA VAL A 42 11.12 -0.03 8.46
C VAL A 42 12.62 -0.32 8.40
N ILE A 43 13.40 0.55 7.76
CA ILE A 43 14.86 0.38 7.67
C ILE A 43 15.49 0.36 9.05
N LEU A 44 15.13 1.29 9.94
CA LEU A 44 15.69 1.35 11.29
C LEU A 44 15.34 0.11 12.11
N ILE A 45 14.10 -0.38 12.03
CA ILE A 45 13.70 -1.61 12.72
C ILE A 45 14.55 -2.78 12.21
N VAL A 46 14.64 -2.96 10.89
CA VAL A 46 15.44 -4.05 10.30
C VAL A 46 16.90 -3.96 10.75
N VAL A 47 17.49 -2.76 10.71
CA VAL A 47 18.88 -2.55 11.16
C VAL A 47 19.05 -2.90 12.63
N VAL A 48 18.13 -2.49 13.50
CA VAL A 48 18.19 -2.82 14.94
C VAL A 48 18.07 -4.33 15.15
N LEU A 49 17.11 -5.00 14.51
CA LEU A 49 16.95 -6.45 14.66
C LEU A 49 18.20 -7.21 14.21
N LEU A 50 18.82 -6.81 13.09
CA LEU A 50 20.03 -7.44 12.58
C LEU A 50 21.25 -7.15 13.46
N LEU A 51 21.48 -5.91 13.89
CA LEU A 51 22.63 -5.54 14.71
C LEU A 51 22.63 -6.20 16.09
N PHE A 52 21.47 -6.31 16.71
CA PHE A 52 21.32 -6.90 18.04
C PHE A 52 20.98 -8.40 18.01
N HIS A 53 20.93 -9.01 16.80
CA HIS A 53 20.58 -10.42 16.59
C HIS A 53 19.25 -10.79 17.29
N ILE A 54 18.23 -9.92 17.12
CA ILE A 54 16.91 -10.11 17.69
C ILE A 54 16.03 -10.84 16.65
N ASP A 55 15.42 -11.94 17.06
CA ASP A 55 14.53 -12.70 16.20
C ASP A 55 13.29 -11.89 15.84
N TYR A 56 12.84 -12.03 14.60
CA TYR A 56 11.63 -11.36 14.11
C TYR A 56 10.40 -11.65 14.97
N GLU A 57 10.26 -12.87 15.48
CA GLU A 57 9.16 -13.27 16.36
C GLU A 57 9.11 -12.44 17.64
N THR A 58 10.28 -12.13 18.21
CA THR A 58 10.39 -11.26 19.40
C THR A 58 9.82 -9.87 19.12
N TYR A 59 10.10 -9.31 17.95
CA TYR A 59 9.52 -8.05 17.52
C TYR A 59 8.01 -8.17 17.24
N ALA A 60 7.61 -9.20 16.50
CA ALA A 60 6.23 -9.42 16.07
C ALA A 60 5.26 -9.61 17.24
N ASN A 61 5.70 -10.27 18.32
CA ASN A 61 4.90 -10.48 19.55
C ASN A 61 4.39 -9.17 20.16
N GLY A 62 5.19 -8.11 20.10
CA GLY A 62 4.76 -6.78 20.55
C GLY A 62 4.05 -6.00 19.44
N ALA A 63 4.62 -5.99 18.24
CA ALA A 63 4.12 -5.19 17.11
C ALA A 63 2.69 -5.59 16.68
N GLN A 64 2.27 -6.84 16.86
CA GLN A 64 0.91 -7.31 16.54
C GLN A 64 -0.19 -6.50 17.24
N TYR A 65 0.08 -5.91 18.42
CA TYR A 65 -0.90 -5.08 19.11
C TYR A 65 -1.19 -3.76 18.37
N ILE A 66 -0.24 -3.26 17.59
CA ILE A 66 -0.47 -2.11 16.70
C ILE A 66 -1.45 -2.50 15.58
N SER A 67 -1.42 -3.75 15.13
CA SER A 67 -2.31 -4.25 14.07
C SER A 67 -3.79 -4.24 14.46
N ILE A 68 -4.12 -4.17 15.75
CA ILE A 68 -5.51 -4.01 16.22
C ILE A 68 -6.11 -2.70 15.68
N PHE A 69 -5.29 -1.67 15.50
CA PHE A 69 -5.73 -0.39 14.96
C PHE A 69 -5.95 -0.41 13.43
N LEU A 70 -5.57 -1.48 12.74
CA LEU A 70 -5.74 -1.58 11.29
C LEU A 70 -7.22 -1.51 10.87
N THR A 71 -8.09 -2.24 11.58
CA THR A 71 -9.52 -2.24 11.28
C THR A 71 -10.17 -0.85 11.51
N PRO A 72 -10.04 -0.20 12.69
CA PRO A 72 -10.60 1.14 12.86
C PRO A 72 -9.94 2.17 11.94
N ALA A 73 -8.65 2.07 11.64
CA ALA A 73 -8.00 2.94 10.66
C ALA A 73 -8.60 2.77 9.26
N THR A 74 -8.83 1.53 8.82
CA THR A 74 -9.47 1.26 7.52
C THR A 74 -10.90 1.78 7.49
N VAL A 75 -11.68 1.58 8.55
CA VAL A 75 -13.05 2.10 8.65
C VAL A 75 -13.08 3.62 8.63
N SER A 76 -12.10 4.29 9.25
CA SER A 76 -12.02 5.76 9.25
C SER A 76 -11.79 6.36 7.86
N LEU A 77 -11.26 5.58 6.89
CA LEU A 77 -11.16 5.99 5.48
C LEU A 77 -12.54 6.20 4.81
N ALA A 78 -13.61 5.66 5.39
CA ALA A 78 -14.96 5.92 4.92
C ALA A 78 -15.45 7.34 5.25
N VAL A 79 -14.85 8.03 6.22
CA VAL A 79 -15.27 9.39 6.63
C VAL A 79 -15.06 10.42 5.52
N PRO A 80 -13.85 10.57 4.92
CA PRO A 80 -13.67 11.48 3.77
C PRO A 80 -14.56 11.08 2.60
N LEU A 81 -14.72 9.78 2.33
CA LEU A 81 -15.62 9.31 1.27
C LEU A 81 -17.07 9.76 1.52
N TYR A 82 -17.58 9.59 2.74
CA TYR A 82 -18.94 10.03 3.09
C TYR A 82 -19.14 11.53 2.90
N ARG A 83 -18.15 12.34 3.26
CA ARG A 83 -18.20 13.80 3.08
C ARG A 83 -18.24 14.22 1.61
N GLN A 84 -17.71 13.40 0.71
CA GLN A 84 -17.62 13.68 -0.72
C GLN A 84 -18.59 12.86 -1.58
N LEU A 85 -19.69 12.33 -0.97
CA LEU A 85 -20.70 11.54 -1.70
C LEU A 85 -21.36 12.30 -2.86
N GLU A 86 -21.47 13.60 -2.78
CA GLU A 86 -22.03 14.41 -3.86
C GLU A 86 -21.16 14.37 -5.12
N LEU A 87 -19.82 14.38 -4.98
CA LEU A 87 -18.92 14.21 -6.11
C LEU A 87 -19.09 12.85 -6.79
N LEU A 88 -19.25 11.79 -5.99
CA LEU A 88 -19.51 10.46 -6.52
C LEU A 88 -20.82 10.41 -7.33
N LYS A 89 -21.86 11.08 -6.85
CA LYS A 89 -23.15 11.17 -7.56
C LYS A 89 -23.07 12.03 -8.82
N THR A 90 -22.24 13.07 -8.80
CA THR A 90 -22.11 14.02 -9.90
C THR A 90 -21.26 13.46 -11.06
N TYR A 91 -20.18 12.72 -10.74
CA TYR A 91 -19.22 12.24 -11.73
C TYR A 91 -19.02 10.72 -11.73
N PRO A 92 -20.07 9.88 -11.62
CA PRO A 92 -19.91 8.45 -11.42
C PRO A 92 -19.15 7.77 -12.59
N LYS A 93 -19.42 8.16 -13.83
CA LYS A 93 -18.76 7.57 -15.01
C LYS A 93 -17.25 7.87 -15.02
N ALA A 94 -16.84 9.09 -14.67
CA ALA A 94 -15.44 9.46 -14.62
C ALA A 94 -14.71 8.72 -13.49
N ILE A 95 -15.33 8.63 -12.31
CA ILE A 95 -14.76 7.98 -11.14
C ILE A 95 -14.59 6.47 -11.37
N PHE A 96 -15.67 5.77 -11.72
CA PHE A 96 -15.60 4.33 -11.98
C PHE A 96 -14.75 4.01 -13.20
N GLY A 97 -14.84 4.81 -14.27
CA GLY A 97 -13.99 4.67 -15.46
C GLY A 97 -12.50 4.84 -15.12
N GLY A 98 -12.15 5.81 -14.28
CA GLY A 98 -10.79 6.02 -13.80
C GLY A 98 -10.27 4.85 -12.97
N ILE A 99 -11.09 4.31 -12.06
CA ILE A 99 -10.70 3.14 -11.24
C ILE A 99 -10.50 1.91 -12.13
N ILE A 100 -11.42 1.64 -13.05
CA ILE A 100 -11.32 0.53 -14.00
C ILE A 100 -10.04 0.65 -14.82
N ALA A 101 -9.77 1.83 -15.36
CA ALA A 101 -8.56 2.09 -16.14
C ALA A 101 -7.30 1.87 -15.29
N GLY A 102 -7.28 2.35 -14.04
CA GLY A 102 -6.17 2.15 -13.12
C GLY A 102 -5.90 0.68 -12.81
N VAL A 103 -6.93 -0.10 -12.50
CA VAL A 103 -6.81 -1.55 -12.23
C VAL A 103 -6.33 -2.30 -13.47
N LEU A 104 -6.92 -2.04 -14.64
CA LEU A 104 -6.50 -2.69 -15.88
C LEU A 104 -5.06 -2.33 -16.25
N THR A 105 -4.67 -1.06 -16.11
CA THR A 105 -3.29 -0.63 -16.35
C THR A 105 -2.31 -1.31 -15.41
N ALA A 106 -2.64 -1.45 -14.12
CA ALA A 106 -1.80 -2.18 -13.17
C ALA A 106 -1.61 -3.64 -13.61
N MET A 107 -2.68 -4.33 -14.01
CA MET A 107 -2.61 -5.72 -14.46
C MET A 107 -1.87 -5.90 -15.78
N VAL A 108 -2.16 -5.05 -16.76
CA VAL A 108 -1.47 -5.09 -18.06
C VAL A 108 0.02 -4.79 -17.89
N SER A 109 0.39 -3.85 -17.01
CA SER A 109 1.79 -3.56 -16.74
C SER A 109 2.51 -4.75 -16.10
N VAL A 110 1.90 -5.42 -15.12
CA VAL A 110 2.47 -6.63 -14.52
C VAL A 110 2.60 -7.74 -15.56
N PHE A 111 1.55 -7.99 -16.35
CA PHE A 111 1.58 -8.99 -17.42
C PHE A 111 2.71 -8.73 -18.43
N THR A 112 2.77 -7.51 -18.95
CA THR A 112 3.78 -7.13 -19.94
C THR A 112 5.21 -7.27 -19.41
N LEU A 113 5.45 -6.77 -18.17
CA LEU A 113 6.75 -6.90 -17.53
C LEU A 113 7.10 -8.35 -17.24
N SER A 114 6.12 -9.16 -16.82
CA SER A 114 6.35 -10.60 -16.59
C SER A 114 6.78 -11.32 -17.87
N LEU A 115 6.17 -11.00 -19.01
CA LEU A 115 6.60 -11.52 -20.30
C LEU A 115 8.01 -11.04 -20.69
N MET A 116 8.30 -9.76 -20.49
CA MET A 116 9.62 -9.19 -20.82
C MET A 116 10.76 -9.79 -19.99
N PHE A 117 10.50 -10.09 -18.73
CA PHE A 117 11.49 -10.68 -17.81
C PHE A 117 11.46 -12.21 -17.77
N GLY A 118 10.58 -12.86 -18.54
CA GLY A 118 10.47 -14.32 -18.57
C GLY A 118 10.04 -14.94 -17.24
N LEU A 119 9.16 -14.26 -16.50
CA LEU A 119 8.67 -14.76 -15.22
C LEU A 119 7.76 -15.98 -15.43
N ASN A 120 7.91 -16.96 -14.55
CA ASN A 120 7.04 -18.13 -14.54
C ASN A 120 5.65 -17.79 -13.95
N HIS A 121 4.72 -18.75 -14.02
CA HIS A 121 3.36 -18.60 -13.51
C HIS A 121 3.31 -18.18 -12.03
N GLU A 122 4.08 -18.85 -11.17
CA GLU A 122 4.11 -18.58 -9.74
C GLU A 122 4.57 -17.15 -9.44
N GLN A 123 5.63 -16.69 -10.11
CA GLN A 123 6.13 -15.32 -9.98
C GLN A 123 5.13 -14.28 -10.49
N TYR A 124 4.48 -14.57 -11.62
CA TYR A 124 3.48 -13.68 -12.20
C TYR A 124 2.29 -13.49 -11.29
N VAL A 125 1.68 -14.58 -10.80
CA VAL A 125 0.51 -14.48 -9.91
C VAL A 125 0.85 -13.88 -8.53
N THR A 126 2.10 -14.00 -8.10
CA THR A 126 2.65 -13.31 -6.93
C THR A 126 2.59 -11.78 -7.08
N LEU A 127 2.86 -11.27 -8.28
CA LEU A 127 2.94 -9.82 -8.55
C LEU A 127 1.60 -9.20 -8.95
N LEU A 128 0.65 -9.98 -9.45
CA LEU A 128 -0.64 -9.47 -9.94
C LEU A 128 -1.37 -8.57 -8.92
N PRO A 129 -1.48 -8.95 -7.63
CA PRO A 129 -2.23 -8.17 -6.64
C PRO A 129 -1.42 -7.04 -6.00
N LYS A 130 -0.32 -6.56 -6.61
CA LYS A 130 0.61 -5.58 -6.02
C LYS A 130 -0.01 -4.22 -5.62
N SER A 131 -1.11 -3.84 -6.25
CA SER A 131 -1.69 -2.47 -6.11
C SER A 131 -2.92 -2.41 -5.20
N ILE A 132 -3.22 -3.48 -4.47
CA ILE A 132 -4.34 -3.54 -3.53
C ILE A 132 -3.87 -3.71 -2.09
N THR A 133 -4.82 -3.78 -1.14
CA THR A 133 -4.48 -3.98 0.27
C THR A 133 -3.82 -5.33 0.52
N THR A 134 -2.89 -5.37 1.47
CA THR A 134 -2.13 -6.58 1.82
C THR A 134 -3.04 -7.77 2.13
N ALA A 135 -4.11 -7.55 2.90
CA ALA A 135 -5.04 -8.62 3.29
C ALA A 135 -5.72 -9.28 2.07
N ILE A 136 -6.20 -8.47 1.11
CA ILE A 136 -6.82 -8.99 -0.12
C ILE A 136 -5.76 -9.63 -1.01
N GLY A 137 -4.59 -8.98 -1.14
CA GLY A 137 -3.49 -9.46 -1.97
C GLY A 137 -2.94 -10.82 -1.54
N MET A 138 -2.77 -11.03 -0.23
CA MET A 138 -2.36 -12.33 0.31
C MET A 138 -3.35 -13.45 -0.06
N GLY A 139 -4.64 -13.22 0.16
CA GLY A 139 -5.66 -14.23 -0.14
C GLY A 139 -5.78 -14.55 -1.63
N ILE A 140 -5.57 -13.57 -2.51
CA ILE A 140 -5.53 -13.79 -3.97
C ILE A 140 -4.27 -14.59 -4.34
N SER A 141 -3.10 -14.18 -3.88
CA SER A 141 -1.82 -14.82 -4.19
C SER A 141 -1.83 -16.29 -3.75
N GLU A 142 -2.30 -16.57 -2.54
CA GLU A 142 -2.44 -17.93 -2.01
C GLU A 142 -3.33 -18.80 -2.90
N LYS A 143 -4.52 -18.29 -3.26
CA LYS A 143 -5.47 -19.02 -4.12
C LYS A 143 -4.95 -19.29 -5.52
N MET A 144 -4.10 -18.44 -6.04
CA MET A 144 -3.54 -18.54 -7.39
C MET A 144 -2.20 -19.31 -7.42
N GLY A 145 -1.70 -19.77 -6.28
CA GLY A 145 -0.42 -20.50 -6.19
C GLY A 145 0.81 -19.60 -6.21
N GLY A 146 0.66 -18.34 -5.81
CA GLY A 146 1.77 -17.38 -5.69
C GLY A 146 2.47 -17.46 -4.33
N ILE A 147 3.63 -16.81 -4.24
CA ILE A 147 4.45 -16.73 -3.02
C ILE A 147 3.94 -15.60 -2.15
N VAL A 148 3.08 -15.90 -1.16
CA VAL A 148 2.38 -14.92 -0.32
C VAL A 148 3.34 -13.91 0.34
N THR A 149 4.47 -14.38 0.87
CA THR A 149 5.47 -13.50 1.53
C THR A 149 6.02 -12.45 0.55
N ILE A 150 6.32 -12.87 -0.69
CA ILE A 150 6.81 -11.94 -1.72
C ILE A 150 5.69 -10.97 -2.12
N THR A 151 4.45 -11.45 -2.24
CA THR A 151 3.29 -10.58 -2.51
C THR A 151 3.18 -9.46 -1.47
N VAL A 152 3.31 -9.78 -0.19
CA VAL A 152 3.29 -8.79 0.90
C VAL A 152 4.39 -7.74 0.73
N VAL A 153 5.62 -8.19 0.48
CA VAL A 153 6.77 -7.29 0.27
C VAL A 153 6.52 -6.34 -0.92
N VAL A 154 6.05 -6.90 -2.04
CA VAL A 154 5.79 -6.11 -3.26
C VAL A 154 4.67 -5.10 -3.07
N ILE A 155 3.60 -5.46 -2.35
CA ILE A 155 2.52 -4.54 -1.99
C ILE A 155 3.06 -3.39 -1.16
N ILE A 156 3.84 -3.68 -0.11
CA ILE A 156 4.43 -2.65 0.77
C ILE A 156 5.35 -1.73 -0.03
N VAL A 157 6.26 -2.29 -0.84
CA VAL A 157 7.17 -1.51 -1.69
C VAL A 157 6.40 -0.65 -2.67
N THR A 158 5.37 -1.19 -3.34
CA THR A 158 4.50 -0.45 -4.26
C THR A 158 3.83 0.73 -3.55
N GLY A 159 3.30 0.50 -2.36
CA GLY A 159 2.66 1.56 -1.57
C GLY A 159 3.62 2.65 -1.11
N ILE A 160 4.81 2.29 -0.65
CA ILE A 160 5.85 3.25 -0.23
C ILE A 160 6.32 4.08 -1.44
N LEU A 161 6.65 3.43 -2.56
CA LEU A 161 7.05 4.13 -3.78
C LEU A 161 5.95 5.03 -4.30
N GLY A 162 4.70 4.56 -4.30
CA GLY A 162 3.56 5.36 -4.71
C GLY A 162 3.36 6.58 -3.81
N ASN A 163 3.49 6.45 -2.49
CA ASN A 163 3.43 7.58 -1.56
C ASN A 163 4.53 8.61 -1.84
N ILE A 164 5.78 8.16 -2.06
CA ILE A 164 6.92 9.05 -2.34
C ILE A 164 6.79 9.76 -3.69
N LEU A 165 6.36 9.04 -4.72
CA LEU A 165 6.36 9.51 -6.10
C LEU A 165 5.06 10.20 -6.52
N ALA A 166 3.96 10.05 -5.75
CA ALA A 166 2.63 10.53 -6.12
C ALA A 166 2.61 11.98 -6.62
N ASP A 167 3.12 12.90 -5.81
CA ASP A 167 3.13 14.32 -6.14
C ASP A 167 4.05 14.64 -7.35
N THR A 168 5.19 13.96 -7.44
CA THR A 168 6.11 14.14 -8.57
C THR A 168 5.49 13.66 -9.87
N ILE A 169 4.86 12.47 -9.87
CA ILE A 169 4.21 11.91 -11.06
C ILE A 169 3.02 12.75 -11.46
N CYS A 170 2.17 13.15 -10.52
CA CYS A 170 1.02 14.01 -10.83
C CYS A 170 1.47 15.32 -11.49
N ARG A 171 2.54 15.95 -11.00
CA ARG A 171 3.10 17.17 -11.61
C ARG A 171 3.69 16.92 -13.00
N LEU A 172 4.48 15.88 -13.17
CA LEU A 172 5.10 15.54 -14.46
C LEU A 172 4.04 15.22 -15.53
N CYS A 173 2.99 14.49 -15.14
CA CYS A 173 1.88 14.13 -16.03
C CYS A 173 0.82 15.21 -16.14
N LYS A 174 1.01 16.37 -15.48
CA LYS A 174 0.05 17.49 -15.46
C LYS A 174 -1.36 17.08 -15.01
N ILE A 175 -1.42 16.16 -14.04
CA ILE A 175 -2.69 15.76 -13.43
C ILE A 175 -3.01 16.79 -12.34
N GLU A 176 -3.86 17.76 -12.65
CA GLU A 176 -4.19 18.87 -11.75
C GLU A 176 -5.51 18.64 -11.02
N ASP A 177 -6.45 17.95 -11.66
CA ASP A 177 -7.77 17.66 -11.10
C ASP A 177 -7.70 16.80 -9.83
N PRO A 178 -8.30 17.22 -8.70
CA PRO A 178 -8.22 16.52 -7.43
C PRO A 178 -8.84 15.12 -7.46
N ILE A 179 -9.93 14.93 -8.23
CA ILE A 179 -10.57 13.62 -8.39
C ILE A 179 -9.61 12.68 -9.10
N ALA A 180 -9.02 13.12 -10.21
CA ALA A 180 -8.08 12.32 -10.99
C ALA A 180 -6.83 11.95 -10.19
N LYS A 181 -6.28 12.89 -9.39
CA LYS A 181 -5.16 12.60 -8.47
C LYS A 181 -5.52 11.51 -7.47
N GLY A 182 -6.65 11.66 -6.78
CA GLY A 182 -7.11 10.70 -5.80
C GLY A 182 -7.30 9.31 -6.40
N LEU A 183 -7.96 9.22 -7.56
CA LEU A 183 -8.17 7.95 -8.26
C LEU A 183 -6.85 7.29 -8.69
N ALA A 184 -5.92 8.06 -9.26
CA ALA A 184 -4.62 7.56 -9.69
C ALA A 184 -3.78 7.02 -8.52
N ILE A 185 -3.73 7.77 -7.40
CA ILE A 185 -2.99 7.38 -6.21
C ILE A 185 -3.62 6.13 -5.55
N GLY A 186 -4.94 6.12 -5.38
CA GLY A 186 -5.64 5.02 -4.71
C GLY A 186 -5.57 3.71 -5.47
N THR A 187 -5.68 3.74 -6.81
CA THR A 187 -5.59 2.54 -7.66
C THR A 187 -4.17 2.01 -7.82
N SER A 188 -3.15 2.85 -7.68
CA SER A 188 -1.75 2.44 -7.85
C SER A 188 -1.06 2.05 -6.54
N ALA A 189 -1.35 2.75 -5.43
CA ALA A 189 -0.58 2.68 -4.19
C ALA A 189 -1.42 2.39 -2.93
N HIS A 190 -2.66 1.98 -3.10
CA HIS A 190 -3.60 1.53 -2.06
C HIS A 190 -3.58 2.40 -0.79
N ALA A 191 -3.65 1.81 0.43
CA ALA A 191 -3.76 2.55 1.69
C ALA A 191 -2.58 3.49 1.96
N LEU A 192 -1.34 3.10 1.60
CA LEU A 192 -0.16 3.95 1.79
C LEU A 192 -0.18 5.18 0.87
N GLY A 193 -0.67 5.01 -0.37
CA GLY A 193 -0.91 6.13 -1.29
C GLY A 193 -2.06 7.01 -0.79
N THR A 194 -3.11 6.42 -0.22
CA THR A 194 -4.24 7.19 0.32
C THR A 194 -3.84 8.10 1.47
N ALA A 195 -2.93 7.67 2.34
CA ALA A 195 -2.35 8.55 3.35
C ALA A 195 -1.72 9.80 2.71
N LYS A 196 -1.02 9.62 1.58
CA LYS A 196 -0.49 10.76 0.82
C LYS A 196 -1.58 11.59 0.15
N ALA A 197 -2.60 10.97 -0.41
CA ALA A 197 -3.73 11.66 -1.02
C ALA A 197 -4.47 12.55 -0.01
N MET A 198 -4.61 12.10 1.25
CA MET A 198 -5.18 12.90 2.34
C MET A 198 -4.32 14.12 2.71
N GLU A 199 -2.97 14.01 2.60
CA GLU A 199 -2.08 15.16 2.78
C GLU A 199 -2.24 16.20 1.64
N LEU A 200 -2.61 15.77 0.43
CA LEU A 200 -2.81 16.63 -0.73
C LEU A 200 -4.13 17.40 -0.67
N GLY A 201 -5.20 16.76 -0.20
CA GLY A 201 -6.49 17.38 -0.04
C GLY A 201 -7.61 16.41 0.34
N GLU A 202 -8.75 16.98 0.76
CA GLU A 202 -9.92 16.19 1.20
C GLU A 202 -10.55 15.42 0.04
N ILE A 203 -10.60 16.01 -1.15
CA ILE A 203 -11.16 15.37 -2.36
C ILE A 203 -10.24 14.24 -2.81
N GLU A 204 -8.93 14.49 -2.89
CA GLU A 204 -7.93 13.49 -3.24
C GLU A 204 -7.99 12.30 -2.27
N GLY A 205 -8.06 12.56 -0.97
CA GLY A 205 -8.19 11.53 0.06
C GLY A 205 -9.46 10.71 -0.07
N ALA A 206 -10.61 11.35 -0.31
CA ALA A 206 -11.90 10.68 -0.48
C ALA A 206 -11.92 9.80 -1.73
N MET A 207 -11.44 10.30 -2.86
CA MET A 207 -11.40 9.56 -4.12
C MET A 207 -10.40 8.40 -4.07
N SER A 208 -9.28 8.60 -3.40
CA SER A 208 -8.30 7.53 -3.15
C SER A 208 -8.89 6.43 -2.25
N SER A 209 -9.61 6.79 -1.19
CA SER A 209 -10.30 5.85 -0.28
C SER A 209 -11.34 5.00 -1.02
N LEU A 210 -12.14 5.63 -1.89
CA LEU A 210 -13.09 4.92 -2.76
C LEU A 210 -12.37 3.95 -3.69
N SER A 211 -11.25 4.41 -4.27
CA SER A 211 -10.47 3.60 -5.22
C SER A 211 -9.94 2.33 -4.59
N ILE A 212 -9.49 2.36 -3.33
CA ILE A 212 -9.03 1.15 -2.61
C ILE A 212 -10.12 0.10 -2.58
N ALA A 213 -11.33 0.49 -2.16
CA ALA A 213 -12.44 -0.45 -1.99
C ALA A 213 -12.86 -1.07 -3.34
N VAL A 214 -13.06 -0.22 -4.35
CA VAL A 214 -13.51 -0.66 -5.68
C VAL A 214 -12.40 -1.43 -6.40
N ALA A 215 -11.15 -0.95 -6.38
CA ALA A 215 -10.03 -1.64 -7.01
C ALA A 215 -9.77 -3.00 -6.35
N GLY A 216 -9.88 -3.09 -5.02
CA GLY A 216 -9.78 -4.37 -4.30
C GLY A 216 -10.83 -5.38 -4.78
N LEU A 217 -12.09 -4.98 -4.83
CA LEU A 217 -13.18 -5.84 -5.32
C LEU A 217 -12.98 -6.25 -6.80
N MET A 218 -12.61 -5.30 -7.66
CA MET A 218 -12.31 -5.59 -9.06
C MET A 218 -11.15 -6.57 -9.22
N THR A 219 -10.08 -6.39 -8.45
CA THR A 219 -8.89 -7.25 -8.51
C THR A 219 -9.23 -8.69 -8.13
N VAL A 220 -10.10 -8.91 -7.13
CA VAL A 220 -10.60 -10.26 -6.77
C VAL A 220 -11.29 -10.94 -7.94
N ILE A 221 -11.99 -10.18 -8.80
CA ILE A 221 -12.70 -10.72 -9.97
C ILE A 221 -11.74 -10.92 -11.15
N VAL A 222 -10.88 -9.95 -11.41
CA VAL A 222 -10.07 -9.92 -12.65
C VAL A 222 -8.80 -10.77 -12.53
N VAL A 223 -8.16 -10.88 -11.35
CA VAL A 223 -6.93 -11.66 -11.21
C VAL A 223 -7.10 -13.14 -11.56
N PRO A 224 -8.17 -13.85 -11.14
CA PRO A 224 -8.35 -15.25 -11.54
C PRO A 224 -8.48 -15.43 -13.07
N LEU A 225 -9.01 -14.41 -13.77
CA LEU A 225 -9.11 -14.44 -15.24
C LEU A 225 -7.74 -14.17 -15.89
N ALA A 226 -6.95 -13.24 -15.30
CA ALA A 226 -5.64 -12.88 -15.81
C ALA A 226 -4.54 -13.90 -15.45
N ALA A 227 -4.69 -14.65 -14.35
CA ALA A 227 -3.69 -15.59 -13.85
C ALA A 227 -3.29 -16.65 -14.90
N ASN A 228 -4.21 -17.09 -15.72
CA ASN A 228 -3.99 -18.12 -16.75
C ASN A 228 -3.30 -17.61 -18.03
N LEU A 229 -2.98 -16.31 -18.13
CA LEU A 229 -2.32 -15.73 -19.31
C LEU A 229 -0.83 -16.13 -19.40
N ILE A 230 -0.19 -16.42 -18.29
CA ILE A 230 1.15 -17.01 -18.22
C ILE A 230 1.02 -18.37 -17.53
N LYS A 231 1.47 -19.42 -18.23
CA LYS A 231 1.43 -20.81 -17.75
C LYS A 231 2.77 -21.25 -17.20
#